data_ac33d24e11683eb78a25f9111e0f9fcd
#
_entry.id   ac33d24e11683eb78a25f9111e0f9fcd
#
_cell.length_a   1.000
_cell.length_b   1.000
_cell.length_c   1.000
_cell.angle_alpha   90.00
_cell.angle_beta   90.00
_cell.angle_gamma   90.00
#
_symmetry.space_group_name_H-M   'P 1'
#
loop_
_entity.id
_entity.type
_entity.pdbx_description
1 polymer ?
#
loop_
_entity_poly.entity_id
_entity_poly.type
_entity_poly.pdbx_seq_one_letter_code
_entity_poly.pdbx_strand_id
1 'polypeptide(L)'
;MGGDGQLTLGSTSMKHGASKIRRLHENKVLAGFAGGAADAMALLERFEGMLKKAQGNVPKAAVELAKEWRTDRFLRRLESVLLVADQKHTLMVSGQGDVIEPDDGVAGIGSGGGFAVSSARALCGHSSLKCREIVERSLLIASE
;
A
#
# COMPACT_ATOMS: atom_id res chain seq x y z
N MET A 1 -1.57 -9.47 0.22
CA MET A 1 -0.65 -8.36 -0.08
C MET A 1 0.77 -8.87 -0.16
N GLY A 2 1.53 -8.40 -1.11
CA GLY A 2 2.94 -8.74 -1.28
C GLY A 2 3.75 -7.49 -1.62
N GLY A 3 5.04 -7.52 -1.36
CA GLY A 3 5.95 -6.43 -1.67
C GLY A 3 7.37 -6.95 -1.88
N ASP A 4 8.16 -6.25 -2.68
CA ASP A 4 9.58 -6.53 -2.77
C ASP A 4 10.33 -6.05 -1.51
N GLY A 5 11.57 -6.44 -1.36
CA GLY A 5 12.41 -6.04 -0.23
C GLY A 5 13.28 -4.81 -0.49
N GLN A 6 13.07 -4.10 -1.60
CA GLN A 6 13.93 -3.01 -2.00
C GLN A 6 13.55 -1.68 -1.34
N LEU A 7 14.53 -1.03 -0.73
CA LEU A 7 14.47 0.36 -0.31
C LEU A 7 15.44 1.19 -1.13
N THR A 8 15.01 2.38 -1.53
CA THR A 8 15.83 3.31 -2.29
C THR A 8 16.01 4.64 -1.55
N LEU A 9 17.16 5.25 -1.76
CA LEU A 9 17.45 6.63 -1.37
C LEU A 9 17.78 7.42 -2.64
N GLY A 10 16.90 8.34 -3.01
CA GLY A 10 17.01 8.99 -4.33
C GLY A 10 16.83 7.95 -5.44
N SER A 11 17.83 7.82 -6.31
CA SER A 11 17.85 6.81 -7.39
C SER A 11 18.65 5.55 -7.04
N THR A 12 19.21 5.47 -5.82
CA THR A 12 20.10 4.38 -5.41
C THR A 12 19.39 3.40 -4.50
N SER A 13 19.46 2.12 -4.84
CA SER A 13 18.96 1.05 -3.99
C SER A 13 19.90 0.84 -2.80
N MET A 14 19.37 0.97 -1.57
CA MET A 14 20.16 0.90 -0.33
C MET A 14 19.96 -0.39 0.46
N LYS A 15 18.84 -1.07 0.25
CA LYS A 15 18.50 -2.29 1.00
C LYS A 15 17.57 -3.18 0.19
N HIS A 16 17.86 -4.47 0.16
CA HIS A 16 17.10 -5.47 -0.57
C HIS A 16 16.27 -6.42 0.29
N GLY A 17 16.39 -6.40 1.59
CA GLY A 17 15.66 -7.29 2.51
C GLY A 17 14.64 -6.57 3.40
N ALA A 18 14.21 -5.37 3.01
CA ALA A 18 13.28 -4.58 3.81
C ALA A 18 11.83 -5.09 3.71
N SER A 19 11.12 -5.08 4.83
CA SER A 19 9.68 -5.34 4.82
C SER A 19 8.93 -4.03 4.60
N LYS A 20 8.19 -3.94 3.50
CA LYS A 20 7.31 -2.81 3.16
C LYS A 20 5.87 -3.04 3.60
N ILE A 21 5.60 -4.14 4.28
CA ILE A 21 4.26 -4.52 4.72
C ILE A 21 4.24 -4.58 6.24
N ARG A 22 3.23 -3.98 6.83
CA ARG A 22 2.95 -3.98 8.27
C ARG A 22 1.60 -4.60 8.56
N ARG A 23 1.53 -5.32 9.67
CA ARG A 23 0.26 -5.82 10.21
C ARG A 23 -0.17 -4.89 11.33
N LEU A 24 -1.40 -4.39 11.23
CA LEU A 24 -1.98 -3.43 12.17
C LEU A 24 -3.26 -4.00 12.77
N HIS A 25 -3.73 -3.39 13.86
CA HIS A 25 -5.01 -3.69 14.49
C HIS A 25 -5.19 -5.20 14.76
N GLU A 26 -4.34 -5.75 15.61
CA GLU A 26 -4.37 -7.18 15.99
C GLU A 26 -4.28 -8.13 14.77
N ASN A 27 -3.43 -7.79 13.80
CA ASN A 27 -3.21 -8.53 12.56
C ASN A 27 -4.44 -8.60 11.62
N LYS A 28 -5.44 -7.73 11.82
CA LYS A 28 -6.64 -7.70 10.97
C LYS A 28 -6.50 -6.77 9.76
N VAL A 29 -5.51 -5.89 9.77
CA VAL A 29 -5.27 -4.91 8.73
C VAL A 29 -3.84 -5.04 8.22
N LEU A 30 -3.67 -5.01 6.91
CA LEU A 30 -2.37 -4.95 6.24
C LEU A 30 -2.17 -3.54 5.69
N ALA A 31 -0.98 -3.01 5.86
CA ALA A 31 -0.58 -1.75 5.24
C ALA A 31 0.75 -1.92 4.53
N GLY A 32 0.82 -1.45 3.29
CA GLY A 32 2.04 -1.41 2.49
C GLY A 32 2.30 0.00 1.99
N PHE A 33 3.51 0.28 1.55
CA PHE A 33 3.87 1.60 1.07
C PHE A 33 4.81 1.55 -0.13
N ALA A 34 4.79 2.65 -0.89
CA ALA A 34 5.78 2.98 -1.90
C ALA A 34 6.22 4.42 -1.72
N GLY A 35 7.51 4.69 -1.94
CA GLY A 35 8.14 5.99 -1.72
C GLY A 35 9.22 5.96 -0.65
N GLY A 36 9.57 7.11 -0.07
CA GLY A 36 10.60 7.22 0.95
C GLY A 36 10.25 6.50 2.24
N ALA A 37 11.18 5.75 2.80
CA ALA A 37 10.96 4.95 4.01
C ALA A 37 10.58 5.81 5.23
N ALA A 38 11.25 6.95 5.42
CA ALA A 38 10.95 7.86 6.53
C ALA A 38 9.54 8.45 6.42
N ASP A 39 9.16 8.87 5.22
CA ASP A 39 7.83 9.40 4.93
C ASP A 39 6.75 8.33 5.16
N ALA A 40 7.00 7.13 4.69
CA ALA A 40 6.10 6.00 4.88
C ALA A 40 5.88 5.66 6.35
N MET A 41 6.94 5.67 7.15
CA MET A 41 6.84 5.40 8.60
C MET A 41 5.99 6.43 9.31
N ALA A 42 6.18 7.72 9.00
CA ALA A 42 5.37 8.81 9.56
C ALA A 42 3.88 8.63 9.23
N LEU A 43 3.58 8.28 7.97
CA LEU A 43 2.21 8.05 7.52
C LEU A 43 1.58 6.80 8.15
N LEU A 44 2.36 5.73 8.30
CA LEU A 44 1.88 4.51 8.96
C LEU A 44 1.54 4.74 10.43
N GLU A 45 2.35 5.50 11.15
CA GLU A 45 2.05 5.88 12.54
C GLU A 45 0.76 6.69 12.65
N ARG A 46 0.57 7.65 11.74
CA ARG A 46 -0.67 8.44 11.68
C ARG A 46 -1.87 7.56 11.36
N PHE A 47 -1.73 6.69 10.38
CA PHE A 47 -2.80 5.76 10.00
C PHE A 47 -3.17 4.82 11.15
N GLU A 48 -2.19 4.26 11.84
CA GLU A 48 -2.43 3.39 12.99
C GLU A 48 -3.18 4.11 14.12
N GLY A 49 -2.83 5.36 14.41
CA GLY A 49 -3.55 6.18 15.37
C GLY A 49 -5.00 6.43 14.97
N MET A 50 -5.26 6.73 13.70
CA MET A 50 -6.61 6.92 13.17
C MET A 50 -7.42 5.63 13.16
N LEU A 51 -6.77 4.51 12.86
CA LEU A 51 -7.39 3.19 12.87
C LEU A 51 -7.86 2.80 14.28
N LYS A 52 -7.07 3.09 15.30
CA LYS A 52 -7.47 2.91 16.71
C LYS A 52 -8.69 3.75 17.05
N LYS A 53 -8.70 5.04 16.71
CA LYS A 53 -9.83 5.95 16.94
C LYS A 53 -11.07 5.50 16.19
N ALA A 54 -10.92 4.92 15.02
CA ALA A 54 -12.03 4.41 14.20
C ALA A 54 -12.43 2.97 14.55
N GLN A 55 -11.84 2.38 15.59
CA GLN A 55 -12.12 1.02 16.05
C GLN A 55 -11.97 -0.04 14.94
N GLY A 56 -10.93 0.11 14.12
CA GLY A 56 -10.61 -0.80 13.03
C GLY A 56 -11.37 -0.56 11.73
N ASN A 57 -12.13 0.51 11.62
CA ASN A 57 -12.81 0.87 10.37
C ASN A 57 -11.79 1.45 9.37
N VAL A 58 -11.32 0.63 8.45
CA VAL A 58 -10.28 0.98 7.47
C VAL A 58 -10.71 2.12 6.54
N PRO A 59 -11.90 2.12 5.92
CA PRO A 59 -12.32 3.24 5.07
C PRO A 59 -12.36 4.57 5.82
N LYS A 60 -12.87 4.57 7.04
CA LYS A 60 -12.93 5.78 7.87
C LYS A 60 -11.53 6.30 8.19
N ALA A 61 -10.64 5.43 8.63
CA ALA A 61 -9.25 5.79 8.93
C ALA A 61 -8.52 6.31 7.68
N ALA A 62 -8.73 5.69 6.52
CA ALA A 62 -8.13 6.11 5.26
C ALA A 62 -8.59 7.51 4.83
N VAL A 63 -9.88 7.80 4.94
CA VAL A 63 -10.43 9.13 4.63
C VAL A 63 -9.87 10.20 5.57
N GLU A 64 -9.80 9.92 6.86
CA GLU A 64 -9.24 10.85 7.84
C GLU A 64 -7.75 11.11 7.58
N LEU A 65 -6.98 10.08 7.26
CA LEU A 65 -5.58 10.24 6.88
C LEU A 65 -5.43 11.09 5.62
N ALA A 66 -6.23 10.85 4.59
CA ALA A 66 -6.18 11.61 3.35
C ALA A 66 -6.46 13.10 3.57
N LYS A 67 -7.44 13.43 4.42
CA LYS A 67 -7.75 14.80 4.80
C LYS A 67 -6.57 15.46 5.53
N GLU A 68 -6.00 14.79 6.53
CA GLU A 68 -4.87 15.30 7.28
C GLU A 68 -3.64 15.45 6.38
N TRP A 69 -3.36 14.46 5.55
CA TRP A 69 -2.24 14.48 4.63
C TRP A 69 -2.28 15.69 3.68
N ARG A 70 -3.44 15.97 3.14
CA ARG A 70 -3.64 17.10 2.24
C ARG A 70 -3.49 18.46 2.93
N THR A 71 -3.91 18.60 4.20
CA THR A 71 -4.03 19.87 4.90
C THR A 71 -2.88 20.16 5.86
N ASP A 72 -2.21 19.16 6.39
CA ASP A 72 -1.09 19.33 7.31
C ASP A 72 0.14 19.80 6.58
N ARG A 73 0.79 20.87 7.09
CA ARG A 73 1.97 21.48 6.47
C ARG A 73 3.15 20.55 6.33
N PHE A 74 3.33 19.66 7.29
CA PHE A 74 4.39 18.67 7.29
C PHE A 74 4.05 17.49 6.38
N LEU A 75 2.88 16.88 6.58
CA LEU A 75 2.47 15.67 5.86
C LEU A 75 2.33 15.90 4.35
N ARG A 76 1.82 17.05 3.91
CA ARG A 76 1.64 17.32 2.47
C ARG A 76 2.92 17.37 1.65
N ARG A 77 4.08 17.45 2.30
CA ARG A 77 5.40 17.39 1.65
C ARG A 77 5.89 15.97 1.45
N LEU A 78 5.23 14.99 2.07
CA LEU A 78 5.63 13.60 1.99
C LEU A 78 5.19 13.00 0.64
N GLU A 79 6.15 12.42 -0.06
CA GLU A 79 5.93 11.74 -1.33
C GLU A 79 5.91 10.23 -1.10
N SER A 80 4.73 9.71 -0.82
CA SER A 80 4.49 8.28 -0.61
C SER A 80 3.07 7.94 -1.01
N VAL A 81 2.82 6.66 -1.22
CA VAL A 81 1.48 6.10 -1.41
C VAL A 81 1.33 4.95 -0.42
N LEU A 82 0.21 4.89 0.24
CA LEU A 82 -0.14 3.77 1.10
C LEU A 82 -1.16 2.86 0.43
N LEU A 83 -1.02 1.58 0.67
CA LEU A 83 -2.00 0.56 0.31
C LEU A 83 -2.43 -0.11 1.61
N VAL A 84 -3.69 -0.01 1.95
CA VAL A 84 -4.25 -0.57 3.18
C VAL A 84 -5.37 -1.54 2.86
N ALA A 85 -5.43 -2.65 3.56
CA ALA A 85 -6.42 -3.68 3.29
C ALA A 85 -6.86 -4.39 4.57
N ASP A 86 -8.14 -4.69 4.65
CA ASP A 86 -8.72 -5.65 5.57
C ASP A 86 -9.42 -6.77 4.78
N GLN A 87 -10.27 -7.56 5.42
CA GLN A 87 -10.99 -8.64 4.73
C GLN A 87 -12.04 -8.15 3.72
N LYS A 88 -12.47 -6.89 3.82
CA LYS A 88 -13.56 -6.33 3.00
C LYS A 88 -13.10 -5.23 2.05
N HIS A 89 -11.99 -4.55 2.36
CA HIS A 89 -11.56 -3.34 1.67
C HIS A 89 -10.10 -3.42 1.25
N THR A 90 -9.81 -2.86 0.09
CA THR A 90 -8.46 -2.59 -0.40
C THR A 90 -8.43 -1.15 -0.89
N LEU A 91 -7.66 -0.28 -0.23
CA LEU A 91 -7.67 1.15 -0.48
C LEU A 91 -6.26 1.68 -0.74
N MET A 92 -6.12 2.49 -1.77
CA MET A 92 -4.92 3.31 -1.99
C MET A 92 -5.16 4.71 -1.44
N VAL A 93 -4.19 5.23 -0.69
CA VAL A 93 -4.23 6.57 -0.10
C VAL A 93 -3.02 7.36 -0.55
N SER A 94 -3.24 8.53 -1.13
CA SER A 94 -2.18 9.41 -1.63
C SER A 94 -2.13 10.76 -0.92
N GLY A 95 -1.00 11.44 -1.06
CA GLY A 95 -0.79 12.78 -0.50
C GLY A 95 -1.63 13.87 -1.17
N GLN A 96 -2.29 13.58 -2.27
CA GLN A 96 -3.23 14.51 -2.92
C GLN A 96 -4.63 14.47 -2.31
N GLY A 97 -4.83 13.60 -1.33
CA GLY A 97 -6.12 13.42 -0.67
C GLY A 97 -6.99 12.35 -1.31
N ASP A 98 -6.44 11.58 -2.25
CA ASP A 98 -7.17 10.51 -2.91
C ASP A 98 -7.27 9.28 -2.00
N VAL A 99 -8.47 8.72 -1.96
CA VAL A 99 -8.73 7.38 -1.41
C VAL A 99 -9.42 6.59 -2.50
N ILE A 100 -8.71 5.61 -3.06
CA ILE A 100 -9.16 4.86 -4.21
C ILE A 100 -9.34 3.39 -3.83
N GLU A 101 -10.55 2.87 -4.05
CA GLU A 101 -10.85 1.45 -3.94
C GLU A 101 -11.00 0.88 -5.35
N PRO A 102 -10.14 -0.05 -5.79
CA PRO A 102 -10.28 -0.66 -7.10
C PRO A 102 -11.49 -1.59 -7.16
N ASP A 103 -12.29 -1.48 -8.21
CA ASP A 103 -13.53 -2.25 -8.38
C ASP A 103 -13.31 -3.78 -8.40
N ASP A 104 -12.17 -4.21 -8.92
CA ASP A 104 -11.82 -5.63 -9.04
C ASP A 104 -10.99 -6.17 -7.85
N GLY A 105 -10.73 -5.33 -6.84
CA GLY A 105 -9.93 -5.71 -5.68
C GLY A 105 -8.44 -5.89 -5.95
N VAL A 106 -7.95 -5.49 -7.12
CA VAL A 106 -6.54 -5.58 -7.51
C VAL A 106 -5.90 -4.20 -7.48
N ALA A 107 -4.90 -4.02 -6.65
CA ALA A 107 -4.17 -2.77 -6.50
C ALA A 107 -2.66 -2.99 -6.50
N GLY A 108 -1.93 -2.03 -7.03
CA GLY A 108 -0.46 -2.02 -7.01
C GLY A 108 0.06 -0.61 -6.91
N ILE A 109 1.10 -0.42 -6.14
CA ILE A 109 1.76 0.87 -5.92
C ILE A 109 3.27 0.74 -6.14
N GLY A 110 3.94 1.87 -6.34
CA GLY A 110 5.36 1.91 -6.64
C GLY A 110 5.66 1.83 -8.14
N SER A 111 6.95 1.85 -8.48
CA SER A 111 7.42 1.88 -9.87
C SER A 111 6.98 0.66 -10.69
N GLY A 112 6.93 -0.52 -10.07
CA GLY A 112 6.46 -1.75 -10.67
C GLY A 112 4.95 -1.99 -10.54
N GLY A 113 4.21 -1.08 -9.92
CA GLY A 113 2.80 -1.26 -9.58
C GLY A 113 1.91 -1.56 -10.78
N GLY A 114 2.09 -0.83 -11.87
CA GLY A 114 1.32 -1.05 -13.11
C GLY A 114 1.54 -2.43 -13.73
N PHE A 115 2.78 -2.90 -13.75
CA PHE A 115 3.11 -4.24 -14.24
C PHE A 115 2.51 -5.33 -13.36
N ALA A 116 2.62 -5.17 -12.04
CA ALA A 116 2.06 -6.10 -11.08
C ALA A 116 0.53 -6.19 -11.19
N VAL A 117 -0.16 -5.05 -11.31
CA VAL A 117 -1.62 -5.00 -11.49
C VAL A 117 -2.05 -5.67 -12.79
N SER A 118 -1.38 -5.36 -13.90
CA SER A 118 -1.71 -5.97 -15.21
C SER A 118 -1.54 -7.48 -15.17
N SER A 119 -0.44 -7.95 -14.58
CA SER A 119 -0.18 -9.39 -14.40
C SER A 119 -1.22 -10.05 -13.49
N ALA A 120 -1.54 -9.43 -12.36
CA ALA A 120 -2.53 -9.95 -11.42
C ALA A 120 -3.92 -10.06 -12.05
N ARG A 121 -4.33 -9.05 -12.80
CA ARG A 121 -5.62 -9.07 -13.52
C ARG A 121 -5.69 -10.19 -14.54
N ALA A 122 -4.62 -10.37 -15.34
CA ALA A 122 -4.54 -11.46 -16.30
C ALA A 122 -4.64 -12.84 -15.61
N LEU A 123 -3.93 -13.04 -14.51
CA LEU A 123 -3.95 -14.30 -13.77
C LEU A 123 -5.27 -14.55 -13.06
N CYS A 124 -5.91 -13.52 -12.52
CA CYS A 124 -7.26 -13.63 -11.93
C CYS A 124 -8.31 -14.07 -12.96
N GLY A 125 -8.23 -13.53 -14.17
CA GLY A 125 -9.21 -13.80 -15.24
C GLY A 125 -8.98 -15.09 -16.01
N HIS A 126 -7.74 -15.57 -16.06
CA HIS A 126 -7.33 -16.65 -17.00
C HIS A 126 -6.58 -17.81 -16.34
N SER A 127 -6.62 -17.93 -15.04
CA SER A 127 -6.01 -19.04 -14.31
C SER A 127 -6.83 -19.46 -13.09
N SER A 128 -6.52 -20.63 -12.55
CA SER A 128 -7.09 -21.14 -11.30
C SER A 128 -6.16 -20.93 -10.10
N LEU A 129 -5.14 -20.10 -10.22
CA LEU A 129 -4.19 -19.82 -9.16
C LEU A 129 -4.86 -19.15 -7.96
N LYS A 130 -4.38 -19.49 -6.77
CA LYS A 130 -4.82 -18.85 -5.53
C LYS A 130 -4.21 -17.45 -5.40
N CYS A 131 -4.84 -16.59 -4.59
CA CYS A 131 -4.40 -15.20 -4.40
C CYS A 131 -2.91 -15.06 -4.07
N ARG A 132 -2.39 -15.91 -3.21
CA ARG A 132 -0.97 -15.88 -2.85
C ARG A 132 -0.06 -16.10 -4.07
N GLU A 133 -0.36 -17.11 -4.85
CA GLU A 133 0.41 -17.43 -6.07
C GLU A 133 0.32 -16.31 -7.10
N ILE A 134 -0.85 -15.71 -7.26
CA ILE A 134 -1.06 -14.57 -8.16
C ILE A 134 -0.19 -13.39 -7.74
N VAL A 135 -0.17 -13.06 -6.45
CA VAL A 135 0.65 -11.96 -5.93
C VAL A 135 2.14 -12.25 -6.14
N GLU A 136 2.61 -13.44 -5.80
CA GLU A 136 4.02 -13.84 -5.96
C GLU A 136 4.46 -13.75 -7.42
N ARG A 137 3.70 -14.29 -8.35
CA ARG A 137 4.00 -14.24 -9.79
C ARG A 137 3.96 -12.81 -10.35
N SER A 138 2.98 -12.02 -9.91
CA SER A 138 2.86 -10.63 -10.34
C SER A 138 4.03 -9.77 -9.89
N LEU A 139 4.53 -10.00 -8.68
CA LEU A 139 5.73 -9.32 -8.17
C LEU A 139 6.99 -9.74 -8.92
N LEU A 140 7.13 -11.02 -9.26
CA LEU A 140 8.25 -11.50 -10.08
C LEU A 140 8.25 -10.83 -11.45
N ILE A 141 7.12 -10.74 -12.11
CA ILE A 141 6.99 -10.06 -13.41
C ILE A 141 7.32 -8.57 -13.28
N ALA A 142 6.84 -7.92 -12.25
CA ALA A 142 7.08 -6.49 -12.01
C ALA A 142 8.55 -6.18 -11.67
N SER A 143 9.32 -7.18 -11.18
CA SER A 143 10.72 -7.00 -10.80
C SER A 143 11.71 -7.13 -11.98
N GLU A 144 11.26 -7.63 -13.11
CA GLU A 144 12.06 -7.74 -14.34
C GLU A 144 12.06 -6.42 -15.13
#